data_5e7641399f82c0e2c7cd0a82b9b26879
#
_entry.id   5e7641399f82c0e2c7cd0a82b9b26879
#
_cell.length_a   1.000
_cell.length_b   1.000
_cell.length_c   1.000
_cell.angle_alpha   90.00
_cell.angle_beta   90.00
_cell.angle_gamma   90.00
#
_symmetry.space_group_name_H-M   'P 1'
#
loop_
_entity.id
_entity.type
_entity.pdbx_description
1 polymer ?
#
loop_
_entity_poly.entity_id
_entity_poly.type
_entity_poly.pdbx_seq_one_letter_code
_entity_poly.pdbx_strand_id
1 'polypeptide(L)'
;MTITPKNTPNALINPSFGHAPLSDWGLIFVEGVDAASFLQNQLTNSVLGLKRLKPGEIAEGPAAVRLVGYCSPKGRLLASAWLALIPQSEQGEDRFALFISKDIAASTAKRLSMFVLRSKVKVSDVSDAWHISGFYGSQAGAANATDSLALKMPDVLYQDQSIARVLMATPYASEYSVDGAALMQWNLLEVLSAIPRIVLATQEQFVPQMINFESVAGVDFKKGCYPGQEIVARSQYRGVIKRRLQIAGFNIDPSNSISYAPGFELFHSDDAIQPAGMVVLSAIDPQEPDSIKLQIECKLEALEHGEIHLGSVAGPVLKMSLLPYQLIEI
;
A
#
# COMPACT_ATOMS: atom_id res chain seq x y z
N MET A 1 -19.28 15.80 -42.78
CA MET A 1 -17.90 16.09 -42.33
C MET A 1 -17.59 15.17 -41.15
N THR A 2 -16.88 14.12 -41.44
CA THR A 2 -16.53 13.06 -40.47
C THR A 2 -15.22 13.52 -39.82
N ILE A 3 -15.25 13.80 -38.51
CA ILE A 3 -14.06 14.16 -37.72
C ILE A 3 -13.39 12.86 -37.33
N THR A 4 -12.29 12.52 -38.00
CA THR A 4 -11.38 11.44 -37.59
C THR A 4 -10.61 11.88 -36.33
N PRO A 5 -10.55 11.10 -35.23
CA PRO A 5 -9.71 11.47 -34.10
C PRO A 5 -8.24 11.38 -34.53
N LYS A 6 -7.50 12.48 -34.36
CA LYS A 6 -6.04 12.47 -34.49
C LYS A 6 -5.47 11.57 -33.42
N ASN A 7 -4.89 10.45 -33.81
CA ASN A 7 -3.98 9.68 -32.99
C ASN A 7 -2.83 10.60 -32.54
N THR A 8 -2.84 11.00 -31.30
CA THR A 8 -1.67 11.60 -30.65
C THR A 8 -0.62 10.48 -30.56
N PRO A 9 0.63 10.71 -31.02
CA PRO A 9 1.66 9.68 -30.89
C PRO A 9 1.82 9.33 -29.41
N ASN A 10 1.87 8.02 -29.10
CA ASN A 10 2.22 7.49 -27.79
C ASN A 10 3.48 8.22 -27.30
N ALA A 11 3.33 9.09 -26.33
CA ALA A 11 4.48 9.61 -25.59
C ALA A 11 5.16 8.38 -25.00
N LEU A 12 6.39 8.11 -25.40
CA LEU A 12 7.18 7.01 -24.86
C LEU A 12 7.18 7.14 -23.34
N ILE A 13 6.51 6.20 -22.68
CA ILE A 13 6.51 6.14 -21.21
C ILE A 13 7.95 5.98 -20.78
N ASN A 14 8.46 6.92 -19.99
CA ASN A 14 9.77 6.76 -19.41
C ASN A 14 9.62 5.95 -18.10
N PRO A 15 10.03 4.68 -18.07
CA PRO A 15 9.87 3.85 -16.89
C PRO A 15 10.76 4.28 -15.74
N SER A 16 11.80 5.08 -16.02
CA SER A 16 12.83 5.42 -15.05
C SER A 16 12.50 6.62 -14.19
N PHE A 17 11.56 7.50 -14.59
CA PHE A 17 11.14 8.64 -13.77
C PHE A 17 9.79 9.19 -14.19
N GLY A 18 9.08 9.79 -13.23
CA GLY A 18 7.79 10.44 -13.48
C GLY A 18 7.15 11.00 -12.24
N HIS A 19 6.01 11.66 -12.46
CA HIS A 19 5.14 12.21 -11.45
C HIS A 19 3.69 11.83 -11.77
N ALA A 20 3.02 11.19 -10.81
CA ALA A 20 1.65 10.72 -10.96
C ALA A 20 0.73 11.28 -9.87
N PRO A 21 -0.44 11.86 -10.21
CA PRO A 21 -1.47 12.12 -9.22
C PRO A 21 -2.11 10.81 -8.77
N LEU A 22 -2.23 10.62 -7.45
CA LEU A 22 -2.71 9.38 -6.83
C LEU A 22 -4.09 9.62 -6.21
N SER A 23 -5.13 9.56 -7.02
CA SER A 23 -6.52 9.83 -6.59
C SER A 23 -7.09 8.74 -5.68
N ASP A 24 -6.49 7.56 -5.64
CA ASP A 24 -6.83 6.41 -4.79
C ASP A 24 -6.10 6.41 -3.44
N TRP A 25 -5.26 7.41 -3.18
CA TRP A 25 -4.63 7.65 -1.90
C TRP A 25 -5.32 8.77 -1.13
N GLY A 26 -5.38 8.63 0.19
CA GLY A 26 -5.93 9.58 1.14
C GLY A 26 -4.95 9.90 2.26
N LEU A 27 -5.34 10.81 3.13
CA LEU A 27 -4.52 11.33 4.21
C LEU A 27 -5.35 11.50 5.48
N ILE A 28 -4.87 10.91 6.58
CA ILE A 28 -5.43 11.10 7.91
C ILE A 28 -4.41 11.84 8.76
N PHE A 29 -4.85 12.91 9.45
CA PHE A 29 -4.07 13.52 10.52
C PHE A 29 -4.53 13.02 11.88
N VAL A 30 -3.55 12.76 12.75
CA VAL A 30 -3.78 12.46 14.16
C VAL A 30 -2.90 13.44 14.96
N GLU A 31 -3.53 14.34 15.70
CA GLU A 31 -2.88 15.46 16.36
C GLU A 31 -3.34 15.62 17.80
N GLY A 32 -2.47 16.13 18.65
CA GLY A 32 -2.73 16.38 20.07
C GLY A 32 -1.60 15.92 20.96
N VAL A 33 -1.63 16.34 22.22
CA VAL A 33 -0.58 16.01 23.21
C VAL A 33 -0.47 14.53 23.50
N ASP A 34 -1.56 13.76 23.32
CA ASP A 34 -1.59 12.32 23.52
C ASP A 34 -1.52 11.52 22.20
N ALA A 35 -1.29 12.16 21.05
CA ALA A 35 -1.35 11.52 19.74
C ALA A 35 -0.37 10.34 19.60
N ALA A 36 0.87 10.49 20.08
CA ALA A 36 1.87 9.43 20.05
C ALA A 36 1.46 8.22 20.89
N SER A 37 1.03 8.43 22.14
CA SER A 37 0.60 7.36 23.05
C SER A 37 -0.68 6.68 22.57
N PHE A 38 -1.60 7.44 21.99
CA PHE A 38 -2.82 6.92 21.38
C PHE A 38 -2.50 6.00 20.21
N LEU A 39 -1.74 6.48 19.21
CA LEU A 39 -1.37 5.68 18.04
C LEU A 39 -0.51 4.47 18.41
N GLN A 40 0.37 4.60 19.42
CA GLN A 40 1.16 3.49 19.96
C GLN A 40 0.27 2.32 20.40
N ASN A 41 -0.91 2.59 20.91
CA ASN A 41 -1.86 1.58 21.37
C ASN A 41 -2.87 1.13 20.32
N GLN A 42 -2.82 1.65 19.09
CA GLN A 42 -3.75 1.32 18.00
C GLN A 42 -3.07 0.58 16.84
N LEU A 43 -1.82 0.87 16.55
CA LEU A 43 -1.14 0.44 15.33
C LEU A 43 -0.20 -0.75 15.58
N THR A 44 0.06 -1.54 14.54
CA THR A 44 0.92 -2.75 14.61
C THR A 44 2.40 -2.42 14.77
N ASN A 45 2.84 -1.23 14.34
CA ASN A 45 4.23 -0.79 14.45
C ASN A 45 4.35 0.35 15.45
N SER A 46 5.53 0.52 16.06
CA SER A 46 5.78 1.61 17.00
C SER A 46 5.75 2.96 16.28
N VAL A 47 5.14 3.95 16.91
CA VAL A 47 5.18 5.35 16.46
C VAL A 47 6.14 6.19 17.33
N LEU A 48 6.68 5.60 18.39
CA LEU A 48 7.62 6.28 19.29
C LEU A 48 9.00 6.40 18.65
N GLY A 49 9.70 7.49 18.98
CA GLY A 49 11.05 7.75 18.49
C GLY A 49 11.13 8.16 17.03
N LEU A 50 10.00 8.49 16.40
CA LEU A 50 10.02 9.07 15.06
C LEU A 50 10.62 10.49 15.10
N LYS A 51 11.52 10.76 14.15
CA LYS A 51 12.07 12.10 13.93
C LYS A 51 10.95 13.00 13.38
N ARG A 52 10.77 14.18 14.02
CA ARG A 52 9.87 15.20 13.49
C ARG A 52 10.46 15.81 12.23
N LEU A 53 9.65 15.86 11.17
CA LEU A 53 10.04 16.51 9.93
C LEU A 53 10.08 18.03 10.09
N LYS A 54 10.97 18.65 9.35
CA LYS A 54 10.95 20.09 9.08
C LYS A 54 10.08 20.38 7.85
N PRO A 55 9.53 21.59 7.72
CA PRO A 55 8.85 22.01 6.50
C PRO A 55 9.73 21.76 5.26
N GLY A 56 9.18 21.13 4.22
CA GLY A 56 9.89 20.80 2.98
C GLY A 56 10.92 19.66 3.09
N GLU A 57 11.02 18.98 4.22
CA GLU A 57 11.90 17.82 4.39
C GLU A 57 11.20 16.55 3.86
N ILE A 58 11.92 15.74 3.09
CA ILE A 58 11.49 14.39 2.73
C ILE A 58 11.82 13.45 3.89
N ALA A 59 10.79 12.80 4.45
CA ALA A 59 11.00 11.77 5.45
C ALA A 59 11.66 10.54 4.82
N GLU A 60 12.75 10.07 5.39
CA GLU A 60 13.49 8.93 4.88
C GLU A 60 13.94 7.99 5.99
N GLY A 61 13.81 6.70 5.71
CA GLY A 61 14.26 5.61 6.58
C GLY A 61 13.38 5.38 7.81
N PRO A 62 13.67 4.30 8.57
CA PRO A 62 12.80 3.84 9.65
C PRO A 62 12.73 4.79 10.86
N ALA A 63 13.65 5.75 10.96
CA ALA A 63 13.61 6.79 12.00
C ALA A 63 12.61 7.91 11.67
N ALA A 64 12.16 8.06 10.43
CA ALA A 64 11.25 9.13 10.01
C ALA A 64 9.96 8.63 9.36
N VAL A 65 9.99 7.46 8.72
CA VAL A 65 8.82 6.84 8.04
C VAL A 65 8.62 5.42 8.55
N ARG A 66 7.39 5.04 8.81
CA ARG A 66 7.04 3.66 9.16
C ARG A 66 5.81 3.19 8.41
N LEU A 67 5.89 1.95 7.95
CA LEU A 67 4.70 1.22 7.52
C LEU A 67 3.98 0.73 8.78
N VAL A 68 2.67 0.96 8.87
CA VAL A 68 1.85 0.60 10.02
C VAL A 68 0.57 -0.09 9.57
N GLY A 69 0.11 -1.05 10.35
CA GLY A 69 -1.20 -1.67 10.19
C GLY A 69 -2.15 -1.24 11.31
N TYR A 70 -3.43 -1.18 11.00
CA TYR A 70 -4.50 -1.04 11.98
C TYR A 70 -5.35 -2.32 11.93
N CYS A 71 -5.41 -3.06 13.05
CA CYS A 71 -6.06 -4.35 13.09
C CYS A 71 -7.42 -4.30 13.81
N SER A 72 -8.32 -5.19 13.42
CA SER A 72 -9.48 -5.57 14.22
C SER A 72 -9.05 -6.41 15.43
N PRO A 73 -9.92 -6.58 16.44
CA PRO A 73 -9.66 -7.48 17.57
C PRO A 73 -9.35 -8.93 17.17
N LYS A 74 -9.76 -9.34 15.96
CA LYS A 74 -9.45 -10.65 15.38
C LYS A 74 -8.07 -10.71 14.70
N GLY A 75 -7.23 -9.67 14.84
CA GLY A 75 -5.91 -9.58 14.24
C GLY A 75 -5.88 -9.38 12.74
N ARG A 76 -7.02 -9.08 12.11
CA ARG A 76 -7.11 -8.82 10.67
C ARG A 76 -6.92 -7.35 10.37
N LEU A 77 -6.15 -7.04 9.32
CA LEU A 77 -5.87 -5.67 8.90
C LEU A 77 -7.14 -4.98 8.40
N LEU A 78 -7.51 -3.90 9.06
CA LEU A 78 -8.54 -2.94 8.64
C LEU A 78 -7.96 -1.88 7.71
N ALA A 79 -6.67 -1.57 7.90
CA ALA A 79 -5.95 -0.60 7.09
C ALA A 79 -4.44 -0.87 7.16
N SER A 80 -3.73 -0.40 6.14
CA SER A 80 -2.28 -0.17 6.16
C SER A 80 -2.00 1.27 5.77
N ALA A 81 -0.97 1.88 6.34
CA ALA A 81 -0.60 3.25 6.03
C ALA A 81 0.92 3.45 6.15
N TRP A 82 1.43 4.43 5.38
CA TRP A 82 2.73 5.02 5.63
C TRP A 82 2.55 6.18 6.59
N LEU A 83 3.35 6.20 7.66
CA LEU A 83 3.21 7.14 8.77
C LEU A 83 4.50 7.92 8.99
N ALA A 84 4.36 9.23 9.24
CA ALA A 84 5.43 10.13 9.69
C ALA A 84 4.94 11.09 10.75
N LEU A 85 5.87 11.55 11.61
CA LEU A 85 5.67 12.66 12.53
C LEU A 85 6.01 13.95 11.79
N ILE A 86 4.99 14.73 11.45
CA ILE A 86 5.07 15.95 10.64
C ILE A 86 5.30 17.21 11.52
N PRO A 87 5.53 18.39 10.92
CA PRO A 87 5.63 19.62 11.69
C PRO A 87 4.45 19.80 12.66
N GLN A 88 4.71 20.37 13.81
CA GLN A 88 3.72 20.58 14.87
C GLN A 88 2.50 21.36 14.36
N SER A 89 1.37 21.18 15.01
CA SER A 89 0.21 22.04 14.84
C SER A 89 0.53 23.47 15.26
N GLU A 90 -0.35 24.41 14.92
CA GLU A 90 -0.23 25.82 15.38
C GLU A 90 -0.19 25.93 16.91
N GLN A 91 -0.78 24.95 17.62
CA GLN A 91 -0.77 24.86 19.07
C GLN A 91 0.51 24.21 19.63
N GLY A 92 1.46 23.82 18.79
CA GLY A 92 2.71 23.17 19.18
C GLY A 92 2.58 21.68 19.53
N GLU A 93 1.45 21.06 19.23
CA GLU A 93 1.18 19.65 19.52
C GLU A 93 1.77 18.69 18.47
N ASP A 94 1.97 17.43 18.88
CA ASP A 94 2.37 16.37 17.96
C ASP A 94 1.32 16.11 16.90
N ARG A 95 1.78 15.92 15.66
CA ARG A 95 0.94 15.71 14.51
C ARG A 95 1.50 14.62 13.64
N PHE A 96 0.73 13.56 13.43
CA PHE A 96 1.08 12.43 12.59
C PHE A 96 0.27 12.45 11.30
N ALA A 97 0.91 12.15 10.19
CA ALA A 97 0.28 11.95 8.89
C ALA A 97 0.29 10.46 8.54
N LEU A 98 -0.89 9.92 8.20
CA LEU A 98 -1.07 8.56 7.70
C LEU A 98 -1.50 8.63 6.25
N PHE A 99 -0.63 8.23 5.34
CA PHE A 99 -0.95 8.04 3.93
C PHE A 99 -1.58 6.66 3.77
N ILE A 100 -2.81 6.62 3.34
CA ILE A 100 -3.69 5.44 3.38
C ILE A 100 -4.49 5.34 2.07
N SER A 101 -5.09 4.20 1.77
CA SER A 101 -6.04 4.10 0.66
C SER A 101 -7.26 4.99 0.91
N LYS A 102 -7.64 5.79 -0.08
CA LYS A 102 -8.71 6.80 0.04
C LYS A 102 -10.08 6.17 0.35
N ASP A 103 -10.36 5.02 -0.24
CA ASP A 103 -11.63 4.30 -0.08
C ASP A 103 -11.91 3.81 1.35
N ILE A 104 -10.86 3.71 2.19
CA ILE A 104 -10.98 3.34 3.61
C ILE A 104 -10.58 4.46 4.58
N ALA A 105 -10.14 5.62 4.09
CA ALA A 105 -9.64 6.70 4.95
C ALA A 105 -10.71 7.21 5.92
N ALA A 106 -11.88 7.57 5.43
CA ALA A 106 -12.98 8.11 6.25
C ALA A 106 -13.45 7.10 7.31
N SER A 107 -13.61 5.82 6.95
CA SER A 107 -14.03 4.76 7.87
C SER A 107 -12.96 4.48 8.93
N THR A 108 -11.67 4.52 8.55
CA THR A 108 -10.55 4.35 9.47
C THR A 108 -10.43 5.51 10.45
N ALA A 109 -10.52 6.76 9.98
CA ALA A 109 -10.50 7.94 10.84
C ALA A 109 -11.65 7.94 11.84
N LYS A 110 -12.89 7.61 11.38
CA LYS A 110 -14.06 7.46 12.24
C LYS A 110 -13.84 6.39 13.30
N ARG A 111 -13.32 5.23 12.91
CA ARG A 111 -13.07 4.12 13.84
C ARG A 111 -12.01 4.48 14.87
N LEU A 112 -10.89 5.07 14.48
CA LEU A 112 -9.86 5.56 15.41
C LEU A 112 -10.45 6.58 16.39
N SER A 113 -11.28 7.52 15.93
CA SER A 113 -11.92 8.53 16.76
C SER A 113 -12.79 7.92 17.88
N MET A 114 -13.41 6.75 17.64
CA MET A 114 -14.22 6.05 18.67
C MET A 114 -13.39 5.57 19.88
N PHE A 115 -12.07 5.42 19.72
CA PHE A 115 -11.15 4.96 20.75
C PHE A 115 -10.37 6.11 21.44
N VAL A 116 -10.56 7.34 21.00
CA VAL A 116 -9.91 8.52 21.60
C VAL A 116 -10.32 8.69 23.07
N LEU A 117 -11.59 8.45 23.40
CA LEU A 117 -12.15 8.48 24.75
C LEU A 117 -11.75 9.75 25.53
N ARG A 118 -10.80 9.61 26.49
CA ARG A 118 -10.30 10.70 27.35
C ARG A 118 -8.99 11.31 26.87
N SER A 119 -8.38 10.75 25.84
CA SER A 119 -7.11 11.25 25.29
C SER A 119 -7.32 12.59 24.59
N LYS A 120 -6.37 13.50 24.73
CA LYS A 120 -6.37 14.78 24.03
C LYS A 120 -5.82 14.58 22.62
N VAL A 121 -6.66 14.00 21.75
CA VAL A 121 -6.33 13.63 20.38
C VAL A 121 -7.49 14.00 19.45
N LYS A 122 -7.15 14.53 18.29
CA LYS A 122 -8.07 14.73 17.17
C LYS A 122 -7.62 13.86 16.01
N VAL A 123 -8.55 13.08 15.44
CA VAL A 123 -8.34 12.28 14.23
C VAL A 123 -9.18 12.88 13.12
N SER A 124 -8.56 13.26 12.02
CA SER A 124 -9.24 13.93 10.91
C SER A 124 -8.85 13.27 9.58
N ASP A 125 -9.84 12.81 8.81
CA ASP A 125 -9.65 12.55 7.40
C ASP A 125 -9.56 13.89 6.66
N VAL A 126 -8.42 14.14 6.03
CA VAL A 126 -8.14 15.37 5.30
C VAL A 126 -7.95 15.12 3.81
N SER A 127 -8.34 13.95 3.33
CA SER A 127 -8.13 13.49 1.95
C SER A 127 -8.68 14.45 0.90
N ASP A 128 -9.75 15.16 1.19
CA ASP A 128 -10.36 16.12 0.25
C ASP A 128 -9.72 17.51 0.29
N ALA A 129 -8.87 17.77 1.28
CA ALA A 129 -8.13 19.04 1.40
C ALA A 129 -6.68 18.94 0.90
N TRP A 130 -6.23 17.73 0.53
CA TRP A 130 -4.87 17.45 0.12
C TRP A 130 -4.81 16.62 -1.16
N HIS A 131 -3.90 17.01 -2.06
CA HIS A 131 -3.53 16.18 -3.20
C HIS A 131 -2.41 15.23 -2.83
N ILE A 132 -2.58 13.95 -3.18
CA ILE A 132 -1.52 12.96 -3.05
C ILE A 132 -0.92 12.71 -4.42
N SER A 133 0.40 12.70 -4.47
CA SER A 133 1.17 12.45 -5.69
C SER A 133 2.30 11.45 -5.44
N GLY A 134 2.64 10.68 -6.45
CA GLY A 134 3.78 9.78 -6.47
C GLY A 134 4.87 10.31 -7.39
N PHE A 135 6.08 10.44 -6.87
CA PHE A 135 7.28 10.76 -7.66
C PHE A 135 8.17 9.53 -7.70
N TYR A 136 8.71 9.21 -8.86
CA TYR A 136 9.61 8.05 -8.99
C TYR A 136 10.83 8.36 -9.85
N GLY A 137 11.89 7.57 -9.66
CA GLY A 137 13.17 7.72 -10.33
C GLY A 137 13.83 9.06 -10.01
N SER A 138 14.38 9.74 -11.01
CA SER A 138 15.05 11.03 -10.83
C SER A 138 14.13 12.17 -10.39
N GLN A 139 12.81 12.03 -10.57
CA GLN A 139 11.81 12.98 -10.10
C GLN A 139 11.54 12.88 -8.58
N ALA A 140 11.93 11.77 -7.92
CA ALA A 140 11.72 11.59 -6.49
C ALA A 140 12.37 12.71 -5.64
N GLY A 141 13.49 13.28 -6.09
CA GLY A 141 14.14 14.42 -5.43
C GLY A 141 13.42 15.77 -5.58
N ALA A 142 12.45 15.87 -6.51
CA ALA A 142 11.67 17.10 -6.72
C ALA A 142 10.48 17.26 -5.75
N ALA A 143 10.22 16.25 -4.92
CA ALA A 143 9.11 16.21 -3.96
C ALA A 143 9.40 17.02 -2.67
N ASN A 144 9.80 18.28 -2.77
CA ASN A 144 10.28 19.08 -1.63
C ASN A 144 9.70 20.51 -1.52
N ALA A 145 8.43 20.68 -1.81
CA ALA A 145 7.77 21.98 -1.61
C ALA A 145 7.61 22.30 -0.11
N THR A 146 7.77 23.58 0.28
CA THR A 146 7.77 24.02 1.69
C THR A 146 6.49 23.63 2.45
N ASP A 147 5.34 23.61 1.77
CA ASP A 147 4.04 23.28 2.38
C ASP A 147 3.63 21.83 2.11
N SER A 148 4.56 21.00 1.60
CA SER A 148 4.30 19.59 1.32
C SER A 148 4.74 18.68 2.47
N LEU A 149 4.13 17.49 2.50
CA LEU A 149 4.55 16.36 3.31
C LEU A 149 5.06 15.28 2.36
N ALA A 150 6.30 14.89 2.47
CA ALA A 150 6.92 13.93 1.56
C ALA A 150 7.55 12.76 2.31
N LEU A 151 7.27 11.54 1.86
CA LEU A 151 7.75 10.29 2.43
C LEU A 151 8.48 9.48 1.36
N LYS A 152 9.75 9.15 1.58
CA LYS A 152 10.46 8.20 0.75
C LYS A 152 10.01 6.78 1.10
N MET A 153 9.49 6.09 0.11
CA MET A 153 9.16 4.66 0.18
C MET A 153 10.39 3.82 -0.17
N PRO A 154 10.41 2.51 0.14
CA PRO A 154 11.44 1.61 -0.35
C PRO A 154 11.57 1.65 -1.86
N ASP A 155 12.81 1.65 -2.35
CA ASP A 155 13.12 1.58 -3.76
C ASP A 155 12.60 0.26 -4.35
N VAL A 156 12.32 0.25 -5.65
CA VAL A 156 11.84 -0.93 -6.37
C VAL A 156 12.80 -1.30 -7.48
N LEU A 157 13.17 -2.57 -7.54
CA LEU A 157 13.94 -3.08 -8.67
C LEU A 157 13.00 -3.29 -9.87
N TYR A 158 13.25 -2.58 -10.95
CA TYR A 158 12.53 -2.70 -12.21
C TYR A 158 13.52 -2.65 -13.37
N GLN A 159 13.53 -3.69 -14.23
CA GLN A 159 14.47 -3.81 -15.36
C GLN A 159 15.95 -3.59 -14.95
N ASP A 160 16.38 -4.26 -13.88
CA ASP A 160 17.73 -4.16 -13.29
C ASP A 160 18.11 -2.76 -12.78
N GLN A 161 17.17 -1.84 -12.67
CA GLN A 161 17.35 -0.51 -12.11
C GLN A 161 16.62 -0.36 -10.78
N SER A 162 17.30 0.25 -9.80
CA SER A 162 16.67 0.64 -8.54
C SER A 162 15.92 1.96 -8.73
N ILE A 163 14.58 1.93 -8.64
CA ILE A 163 13.70 3.08 -8.84
C ILE A 163 13.28 3.63 -7.49
N ALA A 164 13.77 4.82 -7.15
CA ALA A 164 13.35 5.55 -5.95
C ALA A 164 11.89 6.00 -6.06
N ARG A 165 11.17 6.02 -4.91
CA ARG A 165 9.77 6.44 -4.86
C ARG A 165 9.51 7.35 -3.67
N VAL A 166 8.75 8.43 -3.91
CA VAL A 166 8.30 9.36 -2.87
C VAL A 166 6.80 9.58 -2.98
N LEU A 167 6.09 9.38 -1.88
CA LEU A 167 4.72 9.86 -1.70
C LEU A 167 4.78 11.31 -1.22
N MET A 168 4.03 12.20 -1.87
CA MET A 168 3.91 13.58 -1.47
C MET A 168 2.45 13.98 -1.31
N ALA A 169 2.14 14.70 -0.24
CA ALA A 169 0.87 15.38 -0.06
C ALA A 169 1.08 16.90 -0.10
N THR A 170 0.26 17.60 -0.89
CA THR A 170 0.23 19.07 -0.96
C THR A 170 -1.17 19.57 -0.65
N PRO A 171 -1.33 20.73 0.03
CA PRO A 171 -2.64 21.36 0.19
C PRO A 171 -3.30 21.59 -1.18
N TYR A 172 -4.63 21.46 -1.19
CA TYR A 172 -5.42 21.58 -2.42
C TYR A 172 -5.36 23.03 -2.96
N ALA A 173 -4.43 23.33 -3.86
CA ALA A 173 -4.31 24.64 -4.51
C ALA A 173 -3.72 24.57 -5.93
N SER A 174 -3.39 23.39 -6.45
CA SER A 174 -2.68 23.26 -7.72
C SER A 174 -3.43 22.32 -8.67
N GLU A 175 -3.73 22.78 -9.87
CA GLU A 175 -4.15 21.89 -10.96
C GLU A 175 -2.93 21.08 -11.41
N TYR A 176 -2.98 19.77 -11.20
CA TYR A 176 -2.01 18.86 -11.77
C TYR A 176 -2.56 18.25 -13.07
N SER A 177 -1.76 18.28 -14.12
CA SER A 177 -2.08 17.51 -15.32
C SER A 177 -1.99 16.02 -15.03
N VAL A 178 -3.01 15.27 -15.39
CA VAL A 178 -3.01 13.82 -15.24
C VAL A 178 -2.16 13.20 -16.34
N ASP A 179 -0.98 12.69 -16.01
CA ASP A 179 -0.23 11.81 -16.89
C ASP A 179 -0.63 10.36 -16.60
N GLY A 180 -1.50 9.81 -17.44
CA GLY A 180 -1.99 8.43 -17.28
C GLY A 180 -0.88 7.39 -17.38
N ALA A 181 0.17 7.68 -18.14
CA ALA A 181 1.32 6.79 -18.28
C ALA A 181 2.17 6.76 -17.00
N ALA A 182 2.39 7.90 -16.37
CA ALA A 182 3.08 7.98 -15.09
C ALA A 182 2.29 7.27 -13.98
N LEU A 183 0.95 7.35 -13.99
CA LEU A 183 0.11 6.64 -13.02
C LEU A 183 0.19 5.12 -13.21
N MET A 184 0.15 4.62 -14.45
CA MET A 184 0.32 3.19 -14.72
C MET A 184 1.69 2.69 -14.23
N GLN A 185 2.76 3.45 -14.47
CA GLN A 185 4.11 3.12 -13.99
C GLN A 185 4.19 3.13 -12.46
N TRP A 186 3.58 4.12 -11.79
CA TRP A 186 3.50 4.14 -10.33
C TRP A 186 2.80 2.89 -9.77
N ASN A 187 1.66 2.54 -10.33
CA ASN A 187 0.89 1.36 -9.91
C ASN A 187 1.69 0.06 -10.11
N LEU A 188 2.41 -0.04 -11.25
CA LEU A 188 3.31 -1.16 -11.47
C LEU A 188 4.41 -1.24 -10.40
N LEU A 189 5.07 -0.13 -10.09
CA LEU A 189 6.08 -0.08 -9.04
C LEU A 189 5.50 -0.41 -7.67
N GLU A 190 4.25 -0.04 -7.39
CA GLU A 190 3.57 -0.41 -6.15
C GLU A 190 3.39 -1.93 -6.07
N VAL A 191 2.92 -2.59 -7.13
CA VAL A 191 2.80 -4.04 -7.20
C VAL A 191 4.17 -4.74 -7.06
N LEU A 192 5.16 -4.30 -7.82
CA LEU A 192 6.50 -4.92 -7.83
C LEU A 192 7.27 -4.74 -6.51
N SER A 193 6.91 -3.74 -5.70
CA SER A 193 7.48 -3.57 -4.36
C SER A 193 7.16 -4.72 -3.42
N ALA A 194 6.12 -5.50 -3.71
CA ALA A 194 5.56 -6.52 -2.82
C ALA A 194 5.21 -6.01 -1.41
N ILE A 195 5.03 -4.69 -1.24
CA ILE A 195 4.54 -4.07 -0.02
C ILE A 195 3.02 -3.93 -0.16
N PRO A 196 2.23 -4.67 0.62
CA PRO A 196 0.79 -4.68 0.44
C PRO A 196 0.13 -3.40 0.96
N ARG A 197 -0.86 -2.92 0.22
CA ARG A 197 -1.75 -1.85 0.63
C ARG A 197 -3.17 -2.41 0.80
N ILE A 198 -3.78 -2.17 1.95
CA ILE A 198 -5.17 -2.55 2.20
C ILE A 198 -6.09 -1.52 1.53
N VAL A 199 -7.00 -2.01 0.72
CA VAL A 199 -8.09 -1.27 0.07
C VAL A 199 -9.43 -1.81 0.56
N LEU A 200 -10.54 -1.17 0.24
CA LEU A 200 -11.87 -1.56 0.73
C LEU A 200 -12.19 -3.03 0.41
N ALA A 201 -11.85 -3.51 -0.77
CA ALA A 201 -12.11 -4.89 -1.19
C ALA A 201 -11.30 -5.94 -0.39
N THR A 202 -10.17 -5.55 0.20
CA THR A 202 -9.28 -6.45 0.97
C THR A 202 -9.32 -6.18 2.47
N GLN A 203 -10.18 -5.26 2.93
CA GLN A 203 -10.34 -4.93 4.34
C GLN A 203 -10.81 -6.15 5.14
N GLU A 204 -10.18 -6.42 6.29
CA GLU A 204 -10.44 -7.60 7.16
C GLU A 204 -10.19 -8.97 6.52
N GLN A 205 -9.56 -9.05 5.36
CA GLN A 205 -9.26 -10.35 4.74
C GLN A 205 -8.01 -11.02 5.34
N PHE A 206 -7.00 -10.26 5.75
CA PHE A 206 -5.68 -10.79 6.08
C PHE A 206 -5.26 -10.49 7.52
N VAL A 207 -4.64 -11.47 8.19
CA VAL A 207 -3.70 -11.17 9.26
C VAL A 207 -2.36 -10.71 8.64
N PRO A 208 -1.55 -9.91 9.32
CA PRO A 208 -0.32 -9.35 8.75
C PRO A 208 0.58 -10.36 8.03
N GLN A 209 0.78 -11.53 8.60
CA GLN A 209 1.65 -12.56 8.04
C GLN A 209 1.15 -13.17 6.72
N MET A 210 -0.17 -13.16 6.47
CA MET A 210 -0.73 -13.68 5.22
C MET A 210 -0.31 -12.87 4.00
N ILE A 211 0.08 -11.61 4.21
CA ILE A 211 0.53 -10.70 3.16
C ILE A 211 1.95 -10.18 3.41
N ASN A 212 2.76 -10.94 4.13
CA ASN A 212 4.18 -10.65 4.44
C ASN A 212 4.41 -9.30 5.13
N PHE A 213 3.39 -8.75 5.79
CA PHE A 213 3.43 -7.39 6.33
C PHE A 213 4.50 -7.23 7.42
N GLU A 214 4.82 -8.30 8.16
CA GLU A 214 5.93 -8.33 9.11
C GLU A 214 7.29 -8.31 8.42
N SER A 215 7.41 -8.96 7.26
CA SER A 215 8.67 -9.04 6.51
C SER A 215 9.05 -7.72 5.86
N VAL A 216 8.07 -6.85 5.62
CA VAL A 216 8.28 -5.48 5.13
C VAL A 216 8.24 -4.43 6.26
N ALA A 217 8.53 -4.87 7.50
CA ALA A 217 8.59 -4.04 8.69
C ALA A 217 7.28 -3.32 9.07
N GLY A 218 6.13 -3.87 8.69
CA GLY A 218 4.81 -3.34 9.05
C GLY A 218 4.35 -3.69 10.46
N VAL A 219 5.07 -4.59 11.16
CA VAL A 219 4.77 -5.04 12.53
C VAL A 219 6.02 -4.93 13.40
N ASP A 220 5.88 -4.32 14.57
CA ASP A 220 6.89 -4.33 15.62
C ASP A 220 6.44 -5.28 16.76
N PHE A 221 7.06 -6.45 16.85
CA PHE A 221 6.74 -7.45 17.89
C PHE A 221 7.27 -7.11 19.28
N LYS A 222 8.11 -6.06 19.41
CA LYS A 222 8.71 -5.61 20.68
C LYS A 222 7.94 -4.45 21.31
N LYS A 223 6.99 -3.86 20.58
CA LYS A 223 6.19 -2.74 21.09
C LYS A 223 5.09 -3.23 22.07
N GLY A 224 4.47 -2.26 22.75
CA GLY A 224 3.30 -2.49 23.65
C GLY A 224 2.04 -2.95 22.89
N CYS A 225 0.97 -3.18 23.64
CA CYS A 225 -0.29 -3.77 23.16
C CYS A 225 -1.00 -2.91 22.11
N TYR A 226 -1.70 -3.60 21.20
CA TYR A 226 -2.62 -3.02 20.23
C TYR A 226 -3.76 -4.01 19.93
N PRO A 227 -4.90 -3.59 19.34
CA PRO A 227 -6.02 -4.48 19.03
C PRO A 227 -5.59 -5.63 18.11
N GLY A 228 -5.92 -6.87 18.51
CA GLY A 228 -5.61 -8.07 17.72
C GLY A 228 -4.18 -8.59 17.84
N GLN A 229 -3.33 -7.98 18.65
CA GLN A 229 -1.93 -8.38 18.84
C GLN A 229 -1.77 -9.85 19.22
N GLU A 230 -2.67 -10.42 20.04
CA GLU A 230 -2.59 -11.82 20.45
C GLU A 230 -2.63 -12.78 19.25
N ILE A 231 -3.53 -12.53 18.29
CA ILE A 231 -3.64 -13.33 17.07
C ILE A 231 -2.40 -13.16 16.19
N VAL A 232 -1.94 -11.92 16.02
CA VAL A 232 -0.74 -11.59 15.23
C VAL A 232 0.51 -12.22 15.85
N ALA A 233 0.70 -12.13 17.17
CA ALA A 233 1.81 -12.76 17.88
C ALA A 233 1.73 -14.29 17.86
N ARG A 234 0.52 -14.85 18.02
CA ARG A 234 0.33 -16.31 17.90
C ARG A 234 0.71 -16.82 16.51
N SER A 235 0.34 -16.09 15.45
CA SER A 235 0.73 -16.44 14.08
C SER A 235 2.24 -16.40 13.90
N GLN A 236 2.94 -15.48 14.59
CA GLN A 236 4.39 -15.35 14.52
C GLN A 236 5.16 -16.43 15.29
N TYR A 237 4.70 -16.79 16.48
CA TYR A 237 5.53 -17.58 17.42
C TYR A 237 5.02 -19.00 17.66
N ARG A 238 3.77 -19.31 17.28
CA ARG A 238 3.13 -20.60 17.59
C ARG A 238 2.32 -21.17 16.44
N GLY A 239 2.17 -20.43 15.33
CA GLY A 239 1.40 -20.84 14.17
C GLY A 239 2.28 -21.37 13.05
N VAL A 240 1.70 -22.23 12.20
CA VAL A 240 2.24 -22.52 10.88
C VAL A 240 1.58 -21.53 9.92
N ILE A 241 2.38 -20.70 9.26
CA ILE A 241 1.88 -19.79 8.24
C ILE A 241 1.56 -20.61 7.00
N LYS A 242 0.28 -20.66 6.68
CA LYS A 242 -0.23 -21.44 5.54
C LYS A 242 -0.46 -20.60 4.29
N ARG A 243 -0.37 -19.28 4.41
CA ARG A 243 -0.67 -18.31 3.33
C ARG A 243 0.35 -17.19 3.34
N ARG A 244 0.77 -16.77 2.17
CA ARG A 244 1.76 -15.72 1.97
C ARG A 244 1.43 -14.88 0.74
N LEU A 245 1.86 -13.61 0.76
CA LEU A 245 1.88 -12.79 -0.44
C LEU A 245 2.92 -13.31 -1.42
N GLN A 246 2.53 -13.35 -2.69
CA GLN A 246 3.38 -13.66 -3.84
C GLN A 246 3.25 -12.55 -4.88
N ILE A 247 4.25 -12.43 -5.75
CA ILE A 247 4.14 -11.68 -7.00
C ILE A 247 3.78 -12.67 -8.10
N ALA A 248 2.79 -12.33 -8.89
CA ALA A 248 2.37 -13.11 -10.03
C ALA A 248 2.05 -12.24 -11.23
N GLY A 249 1.84 -12.83 -12.38
CA GLY A 249 1.38 -12.12 -13.56
C GLY A 249 0.76 -13.06 -14.59
N PHE A 250 0.03 -12.46 -15.52
CA PHE A 250 -0.54 -13.14 -16.68
C PHE A 250 -0.67 -12.18 -17.84
N ASN A 251 -0.88 -12.70 -19.03
CA ASN A 251 -1.20 -11.88 -20.22
C ASN A 251 -2.70 -11.90 -20.46
N ILE A 252 -3.27 -10.73 -20.70
CA ILE A 252 -4.68 -10.58 -21.07
C ILE A 252 -4.87 -11.23 -22.45
N ASP A 253 -5.93 -12.03 -22.56
CA ASP A 253 -6.50 -12.40 -23.85
C ASP A 253 -7.58 -11.36 -24.20
N PRO A 254 -7.40 -10.55 -25.28
CA PRO A 254 -8.37 -9.53 -25.65
C PRO A 254 -9.78 -10.07 -25.92
N SER A 255 -9.90 -11.37 -26.22
CA SER A 255 -11.18 -12.04 -26.42
C SER A 255 -11.90 -12.40 -25.11
N ASN A 256 -11.21 -12.34 -23.97
CA ASN A 256 -11.73 -12.75 -22.67
C ASN A 256 -11.56 -11.63 -21.63
N SER A 257 -12.64 -10.93 -21.33
CA SER A 257 -12.65 -9.91 -20.28
C SER A 257 -12.74 -10.56 -18.89
N ILE A 258 -11.65 -10.53 -18.15
CA ILE A 258 -11.60 -11.02 -16.76
C ILE A 258 -11.22 -9.90 -15.81
N SER A 259 -11.82 -9.89 -14.61
CA SER A 259 -11.41 -8.96 -13.54
C SER A 259 -10.13 -9.44 -12.90
N TYR A 260 -9.25 -8.48 -12.60
CA TYR A 260 -8.02 -8.68 -11.80
C TYR A 260 -7.92 -7.65 -10.67
N ALA A 261 -9.06 -7.08 -10.29
CA ALA A 261 -9.13 -6.10 -9.20
C ALA A 261 -8.79 -6.74 -7.83
N PRO A 262 -8.36 -5.96 -6.83
CA PRO A 262 -8.20 -6.42 -5.46
C PRO A 262 -9.45 -7.15 -4.94
N GLY A 263 -9.25 -8.24 -4.20
CA GLY A 263 -10.32 -9.09 -3.69
C GLY A 263 -10.81 -10.17 -4.66
N PHE A 264 -10.36 -10.17 -5.93
CA PHE A 264 -10.74 -11.21 -6.88
C PHE A 264 -10.08 -12.53 -6.52
N GLU A 265 -10.86 -13.64 -6.56
CA GLU A 265 -10.44 -14.95 -6.08
C GLU A 265 -9.51 -15.67 -7.03
N LEU A 266 -8.70 -16.55 -6.46
CA LEU A 266 -7.77 -17.44 -7.16
C LEU A 266 -8.16 -18.89 -6.89
N PHE A 267 -8.00 -19.76 -7.87
CA PHE A 267 -8.33 -21.18 -7.78
C PHE A 267 -7.12 -22.04 -8.16
N HIS A 268 -6.99 -23.18 -7.49
CA HIS A 268 -5.99 -24.19 -7.84
C HIS A 268 -6.57 -25.15 -8.89
N SER A 269 -5.74 -25.62 -9.82
CA SER A 269 -6.17 -26.56 -10.89
C SER A 269 -6.92 -27.79 -10.36
N ASP A 270 -6.59 -28.26 -9.17
CA ASP A 270 -7.17 -29.46 -8.56
C ASP A 270 -8.35 -29.16 -7.62
N ASP A 271 -8.69 -27.88 -7.37
CA ASP A 271 -9.80 -27.46 -6.52
C ASP A 271 -10.58 -26.30 -7.14
N ALA A 272 -11.65 -26.65 -7.86
CA ALA A 272 -12.52 -25.68 -8.49
C ALA A 272 -13.55 -25.03 -7.54
N ILE A 273 -13.61 -25.47 -6.26
CA ILE A 273 -14.68 -25.07 -5.33
C ILE A 273 -14.15 -24.08 -4.31
N GLN A 274 -12.96 -24.33 -3.77
CA GLN A 274 -12.41 -23.50 -2.70
C GLN A 274 -11.33 -22.56 -3.23
N PRO A 275 -11.43 -21.25 -3.01
CA PRO A 275 -10.38 -20.32 -3.41
C PRO A 275 -9.02 -20.67 -2.78
N ALA A 276 -8.01 -20.71 -3.61
CA ALA A 276 -6.61 -20.86 -3.19
C ALA A 276 -6.05 -19.56 -2.60
N GLY A 277 -6.63 -18.42 -2.96
CA GLY A 277 -6.18 -17.09 -2.53
C GLY A 277 -7.01 -15.98 -3.16
N MET A 278 -6.46 -14.76 -3.12
CA MET A 278 -7.07 -13.60 -3.77
C MET A 278 -6.03 -12.56 -4.21
N VAL A 279 -6.44 -11.70 -5.12
CA VAL A 279 -5.66 -10.54 -5.55
C VAL A 279 -5.61 -9.51 -4.41
N VAL A 280 -4.41 -9.04 -4.09
CA VAL A 280 -4.18 -7.97 -3.11
C VAL A 280 -4.07 -6.62 -3.80
N LEU A 281 -3.22 -6.51 -4.83
CA LEU A 281 -3.08 -5.36 -5.71
C LEU A 281 -2.82 -5.84 -7.15
N SER A 282 -3.10 -4.98 -8.11
CA SER A 282 -2.88 -5.27 -9.52
C SER A 282 -2.45 -4.03 -10.30
N ALA A 283 -1.66 -4.23 -11.36
CA ALA A 283 -1.27 -3.17 -12.28
C ALA A 283 -1.03 -3.72 -13.68
N ILE A 284 -1.29 -2.89 -14.68
CA ILE A 284 -0.88 -3.11 -16.06
C ILE A 284 0.61 -2.74 -16.17
N ASP A 285 1.39 -3.54 -16.88
CA ASP A 285 2.74 -3.13 -17.27
C ASP A 285 2.64 -2.11 -18.43
N PRO A 286 3.04 -0.84 -18.22
CA PRO A 286 2.86 0.17 -19.26
C PRO A 286 3.75 -0.06 -20.50
N GLN A 287 4.77 -0.90 -20.42
CA GLN A 287 5.61 -1.28 -21.56
C GLN A 287 5.09 -2.52 -22.29
N GLU A 288 4.33 -3.35 -21.58
CA GLU A 288 3.67 -4.54 -22.10
C GLU A 288 2.18 -4.47 -21.73
N PRO A 289 1.35 -3.69 -22.44
CA PRO A 289 -0.04 -3.39 -22.03
C PRO A 289 -0.95 -4.62 -21.86
N ASP A 290 -0.58 -5.73 -22.47
CA ASP A 290 -1.27 -7.01 -22.29
C ASP A 290 -0.78 -7.79 -21.06
N SER A 291 0.28 -7.33 -20.39
CA SER A 291 0.86 -7.97 -19.21
C SER A 291 0.32 -7.35 -17.92
N ILE A 292 -0.33 -8.17 -17.11
CA ILE A 292 -0.81 -7.78 -15.77
C ILE A 292 0.14 -8.34 -14.72
N LYS A 293 0.54 -7.48 -13.79
CA LYS A 293 1.29 -7.86 -12.59
C LYS A 293 0.37 -7.78 -11.37
N LEU A 294 0.52 -8.75 -10.47
CA LEU A 294 -0.35 -8.94 -9.31
C LEU A 294 0.48 -9.12 -8.05
N GLN A 295 0.04 -8.53 -6.96
CA GLN A 295 0.26 -9.05 -5.62
C GLN A 295 -0.91 -9.97 -5.31
N ILE A 296 -0.64 -11.20 -4.94
CA ILE A 296 -1.67 -12.18 -4.55
C ILE A 296 -1.39 -12.72 -3.16
N GLU A 297 -2.40 -12.94 -2.37
CA GLU A 297 -2.32 -13.79 -1.19
C GLU A 297 -2.72 -15.20 -1.59
N CYS A 298 -1.91 -16.20 -1.25
CA CYS A 298 -2.13 -17.57 -1.69
C CYS A 298 -1.75 -18.59 -0.61
N LYS A 299 -2.46 -19.73 -0.61
CA LYS A 299 -2.09 -20.90 0.20
C LYS A 299 -0.73 -21.43 -0.27
N LEU A 300 0.19 -21.68 0.66
CA LEU A 300 1.52 -22.19 0.33
C LEU A 300 1.47 -23.60 -0.26
N GLU A 301 0.60 -24.46 0.26
CA GLU A 301 0.37 -25.81 -0.27
C GLU A 301 -0.06 -25.80 -1.76
N ALA A 302 -0.82 -24.77 -2.17
CA ALA A 302 -1.27 -24.63 -3.54
C ALA A 302 -0.17 -24.16 -4.51
N LEU A 303 1.00 -23.78 -3.99
CA LEU A 303 2.17 -23.39 -4.79
C LEU A 303 3.16 -24.53 -5.01
N GLU A 304 2.95 -25.69 -4.35
CA GLU A 304 3.87 -26.83 -4.40
C GLU A 304 3.67 -27.68 -5.67
N HIS A 305 2.47 -27.68 -6.23
CA HIS A 305 2.10 -28.44 -7.43
C HIS A 305 0.91 -27.80 -8.14
N GLY A 306 0.64 -28.23 -9.37
CA GLY A 306 -0.48 -27.71 -10.16
C GLY A 306 -0.30 -26.26 -10.60
N GLU A 307 -1.40 -25.59 -10.92
CA GLU A 307 -1.44 -24.22 -11.41
C GLU A 307 -2.43 -23.38 -10.63
N ILE A 308 -2.10 -22.10 -10.44
CA ILE A 308 -3.00 -21.11 -9.87
C ILE A 308 -3.64 -20.32 -11.01
N HIS A 309 -4.95 -20.25 -10.98
CA HIS A 309 -5.78 -19.60 -11.98
C HIS A 309 -6.52 -18.40 -11.39
N LEU A 310 -6.76 -17.40 -12.22
CA LEU A 310 -7.51 -16.20 -11.83
C LEU A 310 -9.01 -16.44 -12.08
N GLY A 311 -9.84 -16.27 -11.05
CA GLY A 311 -11.30 -16.27 -11.09
C GLY A 311 -11.97 -17.64 -11.18
N SER A 312 -11.34 -18.63 -11.79
CA SER A 312 -11.80 -20.03 -11.89
C SER A 312 -10.68 -20.90 -12.44
N VAL A 313 -10.81 -22.22 -12.33
CA VAL A 313 -9.83 -23.18 -12.91
C VAL A 313 -9.74 -23.11 -14.45
N ALA A 314 -10.70 -22.48 -15.12
CA ALA A 314 -10.66 -22.20 -16.55
C ALA A 314 -10.12 -20.79 -16.85
N GLY A 315 -9.80 -20.00 -15.82
CA GLY A 315 -9.25 -18.67 -15.97
C GLY A 315 -7.77 -18.68 -16.37
N PRO A 316 -7.17 -17.49 -16.59
CA PRO A 316 -5.75 -17.37 -16.90
C PRO A 316 -4.87 -18.00 -15.83
N VAL A 317 -3.86 -18.76 -16.27
CA VAL A 317 -2.82 -19.29 -15.37
C VAL A 317 -1.90 -18.17 -14.92
N LEU A 318 -1.63 -18.10 -13.64
CA LEU A 318 -0.73 -17.12 -13.05
C LEU A 318 0.71 -17.64 -13.02
N LYS A 319 1.63 -16.85 -13.55
CA LYS A 319 3.06 -17.10 -13.50
C LYS A 319 3.65 -16.41 -12.28
N MET A 320 4.21 -17.17 -11.36
CA MET A 320 4.84 -16.65 -10.14
C MET A 320 6.18 -15.99 -10.44
N SER A 321 6.50 -14.94 -9.70
CA SER A 321 7.78 -14.22 -9.73
C SER A 321 8.40 -14.18 -8.34
N LEU A 322 9.71 -13.96 -8.26
CA LEU A 322 10.42 -13.86 -6.99
C LEU A 322 9.99 -12.59 -6.23
N LEU A 323 9.92 -12.70 -4.91
CA LEU A 323 9.76 -11.55 -4.04
C LEU A 323 11.04 -10.71 -4.01
N PRO A 324 10.95 -9.37 -3.92
CA PRO A 324 12.12 -8.49 -3.87
C PRO A 324 12.82 -8.47 -2.51
N TYR A 325 12.35 -9.24 -1.54
CA TYR A 325 12.89 -9.34 -0.19
C TYR A 325 12.82 -10.78 0.33
N GLN A 326 13.60 -11.05 1.38
CA GLN A 326 13.54 -12.32 2.11
C GLN A 326 12.40 -12.28 3.14
N LEU A 327 11.69 -13.40 3.26
CA LEU A 327 10.69 -13.58 4.32
C LEU A 327 11.40 -13.75 5.67
N ILE A 328 10.80 -13.18 6.71
CA ILE A 328 11.23 -13.45 8.08
C ILE A 328 10.89 -14.91 8.38
N GLU A 329 11.89 -15.69 8.79
CA GLU A 329 11.70 -17.05 9.30
C GLU A 329 10.91 -17.03 10.61
N ILE A 330 10.01 -18.00 10.78
CA ILE A 330 9.09 -18.11 11.91
C ILE A 330 9.26 -19.46 12.59
#